data_7b88860e92da7b88f79cb25593cb0ff9
#
_entry.id   7b88860e92da7b88f79cb25593cb0ff9
#
_cell.length_a   1.000
_cell.length_b   1.000
_cell.length_c   1.000
_cell.angle_alpha   90.00
_cell.angle_beta   90.00
_cell.angle_gamma   90.00
#
_symmetry.space_group_name_H-M   'P 1'
#
loop_
_entity.id
_entity.type
_entity.pdbx_description
1 polymer ?
#
loop_
_entity_poly.entity_id
_entity_poly.type
_entity_poly.pdbx_seq_one_letter_code
_entity_poly.pdbx_strand_id
1 'polypeptide(L)'
;MPKIVYLDTLPAQNGLDILHDQKKVDVIKINSSDSEEKCFSILRTADAYQVGAARDEVPKYLQVDKEFLKKTPNLILVSSSGAGYDTIDVSACTDAGVLVVNQTGGNAEGVAEHAVAMILNLFKRIGESDHALRRGWDEPRTNLMGRDLLNKTVGIIGLGNTGSRVAEICKLAFNCEILAYDPYIKDSLFDTKYANKTELSDLLMKSDVISVHVPLNKETRNMINKDWFKKMKKGSYFVTTARGSIHNEDDLYECLKEGHLAGAGLDVWDYEPPSSTHKLLKLENVIASPHTAGVTEDSRNKMSAFVATQLLDIFDGKDPARPVNPEIIDIFNNKFKKI
;
A
#
# COMPACT_ATOMS: atom_id res chain seq x y z
N MET A 1 -19.89 16.44 22.16
CA MET A 1 -18.46 16.40 21.70
C MET A 1 -18.26 15.06 21.01
N PRO A 2 -17.90 15.06 19.72
CA PRO A 2 -17.74 13.82 18.97
C PRO A 2 -16.73 12.87 19.62
N LYS A 3 -17.06 11.57 19.63
CA LYS A 3 -16.28 10.52 20.25
C LYS A 3 -15.52 9.72 19.19
N ILE A 4 -14.21 9.77 19.23
CA ILE A 4 -13.30 8.98 18.40
C ILE A 4 -12.78 7.79 19.20
N VAL A 5 -13.06 6.58 18.75
CA VAL A 5 -12.46 5.36 19.31
C VAL A 5 -11.34 4.90 18.39
N TYR A 6 -10.14 4.64 18.93
CA TYR A 6 -9.03 4.10 18.15
C TYR A 6 -8.54 2.77 18.71
N LEU A 7 -8.11 1.88 17.79
CA LEU A 7 -7.59 0.57 18.14
C LEU A 7 -6.07 0.63 18.34
N ASP A 8 -5.61 0.14 19.47
CA ASP A 8 -4.19 0.01 19.89
C ASP A 8 -3.39 1.31 19.83
N THR A 9 -3.06 1.79 18.63
CA THR A 9 -2.23 2.98 18.39
C THR A 9 -2.64 3.72 17.13
N LEU A 10 -2.44 5.03 17.08
CA LEU A 10 -2.32 5.73 15.79
C LEU A 10 -0.96 5.38 15.15
N PRO A 11 -0.76 5.68 13.86
CA PRO A 11 0.53 5.42 13.21
C PRO A 11 1.75 5.94 13.96
N ALA A 12 1.64 7.12 14.61
CA ALA A 12 2.65 7.69 15.49
C ALA A 12 1.99 8.55 16.58
N GLN A 13 2.73 8.91 17.62
CA GLN A 13 2.24 9.68 18.78
C GLN A 13 1.74 11.08 18.43
N ASN A 14 2.39 11.75 17.47
CA ASN A 14 2.05 13.13 17.07
C ASN A 14 0.58 13.34 16.68
N GLY A 15 -0.08 12.33 16.14
CA GLY A 15 -1.52 12.40 15.84
C GLY A 15 -2.38 12.45 17.08
N LEU A 16 -2.04 11.68 18.13
CA LEU A 16 -2.73 11.77 19.43
C LEU A 16 -2.52 13.14 20.07
N ASP A 17 -1.31 13.67 20.01
CA ASP A 17 -0.98 15.00 20.53
C ASP A 17 -1.86 16.07 19.86
N ILE A 18 -1.99 16.03 18.52
CA ILE A 18 -2.86 16.94 17.76
C ILE A 18 -4.34 16.81 18.18
N LEU A 19 -4.85 15.57 18.35
CA LEU A 19 -6.25 15.34 18.76
C LEU A 19 -6.53 15.88 20.18
N HIS A 20 -5.61 15.67 21.12
CA HIS A 20 -5.77 16.11 22.51
C HIS A 20 -5.62 17.61 22.69
N ASP A 21 -4.71 18.27 21.95
CA ASP A 21 -4.47 19.71 22.05
C ASP A 21 -5.71 20.53 21.67
N GLN A 22 -6.52 20.06 20.71
CA GLN A 22 -7.68 20.80 20.24
C GLN A 22 -8.88 20.76 21.20
N LYS A 23 -8.97 19.79 22.10
CA LYS A 23 -10.08 19.61 23.09
C LYS A 23 -11.49 19.64 22.46
N LYS A 24 -11.60 19.32 21.17
CA LYS A 24 -12.84 19.35 20.40
C LYS A 24 -13.52 17.99 20.28
N VAL A 25 -12.77 16.92 20.55
CA VAL A 25 -13.18 15.53 20.43
C VAL A 25 -12.85 14.76 21.70
N ASP A 26 -13.62 13.73 22.00
CA ASP A 26 -13.35 12.76 23.05
C ASP A 26 -12.62 11.56 22.41
N VAL A 27 -11.39 11.27 22.85
CA VAL A 27 -10.52 10.27 22.23
C VAL A 27 -10.34 9.09 23.18
N ILE A 28 -10.84 7.92 22.78
CA ILE A 28 -10.87 6.72 23.63
C ILE A 28 -10.10 5.59 22.95
N LYS A 29 -9.18 4.98 23.69
CA LYS A 29 -8.44 3.80 23.26
C LYS A 29 -9.20 2.52 23.57
N ILE A 30 -9.19 1.56 22.62
CA ILE A 30 -9.45 0.14 22.85
C ILE A 30 -8.21 -0.68 22.42
N ASN A 31 -8.02 -1.85 23.01
CA ASN A 31 -6.87 -2.71 22.66
C ASN A 31 -7.37 -3.99 22.00
N SER A 32 -6.60 -4.48 21.05
CA SER A 32 -6.87 -5.77 20.37
C SER A 32 -6.87 -6.97 21.34
N SER A 33 -6.21 -6.82 22.50
CA SER A 33 -6.18 -7.80 23.59
C SER A 33 -7.37 -7.73 24.54
N ASP A 34 -8.23 -6.71 24.42
CA ASP A 34 -9.44 -6.58 25.23
C ASP A 34 -10.50 -7.60 24.79
N SER A 35 -11.42 -7.97 25.69
CA SER A 35 -12.54 -8.84 25.30
C SER A 35 -13.47 -8.14 24.30
N GLU A 36 -14.10 -8.93 23.42
CA GLU A 36 -15.08 -8.41 22.45
C GLU A 36 -16.16 -7.56 23.11
N GLU A 37 -16.69 -8.03 24.26
CA GLU A 37 -17.73 -7.32 25.03
C GLU A 37 -17.24 -5.93 25.48
N LYS A 38 -16.01 -5.84 26.01
CA LYS A 38 -15.41 -4.56 26.42
C LYS A 38 -15.24 -3.62 25.24
N CYS A 39 -14.69 -4.10 24.12
CA CYS A 39 -14.52 -3.29 22.92
C CYS A 39 -15.87 -2.72 22.43
N PHE A 40 -16.88 -3.58 22.30
CA PHE A 40 -18.20 -3.13 21.82
C PHE A 40 -18.96 -2.29 22.82
N SER A 41 -18.74 -2.40 24.15
CA SER A 41 -19.32 -1.49 25.12
C SER A 41 -18.92 -0.03 24.88
N ILE A 42 -17.70 0.19 24.37
CA ILE A 42 -17.16 1.50 24.01
C ILE A 42 -17.58 1.89 22.58
N LEU A 43 -17.38 0.99 21.59
CA LEU A 43 -17.65 1.25 20.18
C LEU A 43 -19.11 1.59 19.89
N ARG A 44 -20.08 1.06 20.65
CA ARG A 44 -21.51 1.42 20.53
C ARG A 44 -21.81 2.90 20.76
N THR A 45 -20.92 3.60 21.45
CA THR A 45 -21.07 5.02 21.76
C THR A 45 -20.19 5.92 20.89
N ALA A 46 -19.44 5.34 19.96
CA ALA A 46 -18.50 6.04 19.09
C ALA A 46 -19.20 6.72 17.92
N ASP A 47 -18.78 7.92 17.58
CA ASP A 47 -19.14 8.61 16.33
C ASP A 47 -18.13 8.26 15.22
N ALA A 48 -16.85 8.06 15.57
CA ALA A 48 -15.81 7.64 14.64
C ALA A 48 -14.99 6.47 15.20
N TYR A 49 -14.56 5.57 14.29
CA TYR A 49 -13.65 4.48 14.59
C TYR A 49 -12.38 4.58 13.72
N GLN A 50 -11.23 4.68 14.40
CA GLN A 50 -9.92 4.68 13.79
C GLN A 50 -9.30 3.28 13.91
N VAL A 51 -9.07 2.59 12.77
CA VAL A 51 -8.67 1.19 12.73
C VAL A 51 -7.39 0.99 11.92
N GLY A 52 -6.61 -0.05 12.24
CA GLY A 52 -5.45 -0.49 11.47
C GLY A 52 -5.80 -0.84 10.03
N ALA A 53 -4.85 -0.64 9.09
CA ALA A 53 -5.07 -0.88 7.67
C ALA A 53 -4.90 -2.36 7.28
N ALA A 54 -4.04 -3.12 7.99
CA ALA A 54 -3.66 -4.49 7.68
C ALA A 54 -4.53 -5.52 8.43
N ARG A 55 -4.97 -6.56 7.73
CA ARG A 55 -5.90 -7.56 8.30
C ARG A 55 -5.27 -8.44 9.37
N ASP A 56 -4.00 -8.72 9.25
CA ASP A 56 -3.23 -9.54 10.20
C ASP A 56 -2.97 -8.82 11.53
N GLU A 57 -3.03 -7.47 11.52
CA GLU A 57 -2.87 -6.64 12.72
C GLU A 57 -4.19 -6.38 13.47
N VAL A 58 -5.35 -6.68 12.87
CA VAL A 58 -6.66 -6.37 13.43
C VAL A 58 -7.49 -7.64 13.64
N PRO A 59 -7.89 -7.97 14.89
CA PRO A 59 -8.79 -9.09 15.15
C PRO A 59 -10.03 -9.05 14.27
N LYS A 60 -10.47 -10.20 13.77
CA LYS A 60 -11.58 -10.29 12.82
C LYS A 60 -12.85 -9.58 13.30
N TYR A 61 -13.19 -9.68 14.60
CA TYR A 61 -14.38 -9.04 15.18
C TYR A 61 -14.28 -7.52 15.27
N LEU A 62 -13.07 -6.93 15.11
CA LEU A 62 -12.83 -5.48 15.07
C LEU A 62 -12.63 -4.95 13.64
N GLN A 63 -12.62 -5.82 12.63
CA GLN A 63 -12.68 -5.39 11.24
C GLN A 63 -14.10 -4.91 10.91
N VAL A 64 -14.21 -3.86 10.12
CA VAL A 64 -15.49 -3.21 9.85
C VAL A 64 -16.21 -3.93 8.73
N ASP A 65 -17.20 -4.74 9.07
CA ASP A 65 -18.11 -5.43 8.15
C ASP A 65 -19.58 -5.20 8.56
N LYS A 66 -20.51 -5.85 7.87
CA LYS A 66 -21.96 -5.72 8.17
C LYS A 66 -22.30 -6.09 9.62
N GLU A 67 -21.65 -7.10 10.19
CA GLU A 67 -21.92 -7.53 11.57
C GLU A 67 -21.35 -6.54 12.59
N PHE A 68 -20.17 -5.99 12.32
CA PHE A 68 -19.58 -4.92 13.11
C PHE A 68 -20.52 -3.68 13.14
N LEU A 69 -20.99 -3.24 11.96
CA LEU A 69 -21.85 -2.07 11.82
C LEU A 69 -23.20 -2.23 12.53
N LYS A 70 -23.78 -3.43 12.55
CA LYS A 70 -24.99 -3.71 13.36
C LYS A 70 -24.77 -3.51 14.85
N LYS A 71 -23.56 -3.80 15.35
CA LYS A 71 -23.19 -3.65 16.76
C LYS A 71 -22.81 -2.22 17.13
N THR A 72 -22.60 -1.33 16.15
CA THR A 72 -22.13 0.04 16.33
C THR A 72 -23.07 1.07 15.67
N PRO A 73 -24.33 1.18 16.12
CA PRO A 73 -25.39 1.93 15.42
C PRO A 73 -25.16 3.45 15.37
N ASN A 74 -24.31 4.00 16.25
CA ASN A 74 -24.02 5.43 16.30
C ASN A 74 -22.85 5.83 15.38
N LEU A 75 -22.13 4.84 14.82
CA LEU A 75 -20.95 5.09 14.03
C LEU A 75 -21.32 5.77 12.69
N ILE A 76 -20.71 6.91 12.43
CA ILE A 76 -20.90 7.67 11.18
C ILE A 76 -19.64 7.76 10.33
N LEU A 77 -18.48 7.49 10.93
CA LEU A 77 -17.16 7.66 10.30
C LEU A 77 -16.23 6.50 10.66
N VAL A 78 -15.56 5.93 9.66
CA VAL A 78 -14.46 4.98 9.83
C VAL A 78 -13.22 5.54 9.15
N SER A 79 -12.10 5.55 9.88
CA SER A 79 -10.81 6.02 9.36
C SER A 79 -9.79 4.89 9.40
N SER A 80 -9.16 4.58 8.27
CA SER A 80 -8.02 3.67 8.20
C SER A 80 -6.73 4.37 8.63
N SER A 81 -5.85 3.68 9.34
CA SER A 81 -4.53 4.20 9.75
C SER A 81 -3.55 4.40 8.59
N GLY A 82 -3.80 3.78 7.45
CA GLY A 82 -2.92 3.80 6.27
C GLY A 82 -3.60 4.27 4.99
N ALA A 83 -2.87 4.19 3.89
CA ALA A 83 -3.44 4.36 2.56
C ALA A 83 -4.33 3.17 2.15
N GLY A 84 -4.00 1.94 2.62
CA GLY A 84 -4.84 0.76 2.51
C GLY A 84 -6.04 0.83 3.48
N TYR A 85 -7.06 0.03 3.19
CA TYR A 85 -8.28 -0.09 4.00
C TYR A 85 -8.83 -1.52 3.96
N ASP A 86 -7.92 -2.49 3.95
CA ASP A 86 -8.25 -3.92 3.78
C ASP A 86 -9.08 -4.49 4.94
N THR A 87 -9.11 -3.80 6.09
CA THR A 87 -9.91 -4.12 7.29
C THR A 87 -11.33 -3.57 7.25
N ILE A 88 -11.71 -2.84 6.18
CA ILE A 88 -12.97 -2.12 6.07
C ILE A 88 -13.74 -2.61 4.84
N ASP A 89 -14.93 -3.14 5.03
CA ASP A 89 -15.90 -3.39 3.94
C ASP A 89 -16.57 -2.07 3.57
N VAL A 90 -16.00 -1.41 2.55
CA VAL A 90 -16.47 -0.10 2.07
C VAL A 90 -17.90 -0.18 1.56
N SER A 91 -18.32 -1.29 0.90
CA SER A 91 -19.69 -1.46 0.43
C SER A 91 -20.68 -1.52 1.60
N ALA A 92 -20.34 -2.27 2.66
CA ALA A 92 -21.17 -2.33 3.86
C ALA A 92 -21.26 -0.97 4.56
N CYS A 93 -20.17 -0.20 4.61
CA CYS A 93 -20.17 1.17 5.15
C CYS A 93 -21.05 2.11 4.32
N THR A 94 -20.95 2.05 3.00
CA THR A 94 -21.78 2.83 2.06
C THR A 94 -23.27 2.53 2.24
N ASP A 95 -23.64 1.24 2.29
CA ASP A 95 -25.03 0.81 2.53
C ASP A 95 -25.56 1.30 3.89
N ALA A 96 -24.71 1.37 4.91
CA ALA A 96 -25.05 1.87 6.24
C ALA A 96 -25.00 3.41 6.36
N GLY A 97 -24.56 4.11 5.32
CA GLY A 97 -24.33 5.56 5.32
C GLY A 97 -23.24 5.98 6.32
N VAL A 98 -22.16 5.19 6.40
CA VAL A 98 -20.96 5.44 7.20
C VAL A 98 -19.83 5.88 6.27
N LEU A 99 -19.32 7.08 6.48
CA LEU A 99 -18.19 7.61 5.69
C LEU A 99 -16.90 6.85 5.99
N VAL A 100 -16.16 6.48 4.95
CA VAL A 100 -14.84 5.87 5.07
C VAL A 100 -13.78 6.83 4.55
N VAL A 101 -12.74 7.04 5.36
CA VAL A 101 -11.57 7.85 4.97
C VAL A 101 -10.27 7.08 5.19
N ASN A 102 -9.21 7.43 4.46
CA ASN A 102 -7.89 6.82 4.59
C ASN A 102 -6.77 7.87 4.60
N GLN A 103 -5.50 7.43 4.61
CA GLN A 103 -4.35 8.31 4.62
C GLN A 103 -3.56 8.27 3.30
N THR A 104 -4.26 8.17 2.18
CA THR A 104 -3.67 8.16 0.83
C THR A 104 -2.67 9.31 0.65
N GLY A 105 -1.48 8.99 0.13
CA GLY A 105 -0.36 9.90 -0.07
C GLY A 105 0.52 10.12 1.16
N GLY A 106 0.12 9.64 2.35
CA GLY A 106 0.90 9.79 3.57
C GLY A 106 2.24 9.04 3.54
N ASN A 107 2.24 7.83 3.00
CA ASN A 107 3.41 6.95 2.91
C ASN A 107 4.00 6.83 1.48
N ALA A 108 3.55 7.66 0.54
CA ALA A 108 3.92 7.49 -0.87
C ALA A 108 5.43 7.62 -1.11
N GLU A 109 6.12 8.51 -0.38
CA GLU A 109 7.57 8.67 -0.47
C GLU A 109 8.30 7.41 0.01
N GLY A 110 8.03 6.95 1.24
CA GLY A 110 8.70 5.76 1.78
C GLY A 110 8.49 4.52 0.90
N VAL A 111 7.26 4.32 0.37
CA VAL A 111 6.97 3.20 -0.53
C VAL A 111 7.70 3.35 -1.87
N ALA A 112 7.81 4.58 -2.41
CA ALA A 112 8.53 4.82 -3.65
C ALA A 112 10.04 4.60 -3.50
N GLU A 113 10.63 5.10 -2.41
CA GLU A 113 12.05 4.86 -2.08
C GLU A 113 12.34 3.37 -1.92
N HIS A 114 11.48 2.63 -1.23
CA HIS A 114 11.61 1.19 -1.07
C HIS A 114 11.55 0.45 -2.41
N ALA A 115 10.61 0.80 -3.29
CA ALA A 115 10.51 0.21 -4.62
C ALA A 115 11.77 0.50 -5.46
N VAL A 116 12.29 1.72 -5.43
CA VAL A 116 13.54 2.10 -6.11
C VAL A 116 14.74 1.36 -5.50
N ALA A 117 14.79 1.20 -4.18
CA ALA A 117 15.83 0.43 -3.50
C ALA A 117 15.82 -1.04 -3.92
N MET A 118 14.63 -1.67 -4.06
CA MET A 118 14.50 -3.02 -4.61
C MET A 118 14.99 -3.09 -6.05
N ILE A 119 14.61 -2.12 -6.90
CA ILE A 119 15.09 -2.04 -8.29
C ILE A 119 16.62 -1.98 -8.33
N LEU A 120 17.23 -1.07 -7.59
CA LEU A 120 18.69 -0.94 -7.54
C LEU A 120 19.38 -2.19 -6.99
N ASN A 121 18.81 -2.79 -5.95
CA ASN A 121 19.35 -4.02 -5.35
C ASN A 121 19.35 -5.17 -6.38
N LEU A 122 18.27 -5.34 -7.15
CA LEU A 122 18.17 -6.34 -8.21
C LEU A 122 19.18 -6.07 -9.34
N PHE A 123 19.23 -4.83 -9.84
CA PHE A 123 20.13 -4.48 -10.93
C PHE A 123 21.60 -4.67 -10.52
N LYS A 124 21.98 -4.31 -9.29
CA LYS A 124 23.34 -4.42 -8.77
C LYS A 124 23.64 -5.75 -8.10
N ARG A 125 22.65 -6.63 -7.93
CA ARG A 125 22.75 -7.93 -7.24
C ARG A 125 23.32 -7.81 -5.83
N ILE A 126 22.92 -6.73 -5.10
CA ILE A 126 23.49 -6.43 -3.77
C ILE A 126 23.12 -7.54 -2.79
N GLY A 127 21.83 -7.96 -2.74
CA GLY A 127 21.38 -9.04 -1.85
C GLY A 127 22.09 -10.37 -2.13
N GLU A 128 22.21 -10.75 -3.40
CA GLU A 128 22.96 -11.96 -3.80
C GLU A 128 24.42 -11.88 -3.37
N SER A 129 25.06 -10.71 -3.54
CA SER A 129 26.44 -10.48 -3.15
C SER A 129 26.64 -10.55 -1.63
N ASP A 130 25.72 -9.97 -0.83
CA ASP A 130 25.74 -10.05 0.63
C ASP A 130 25.60 -11.50 1.10
N HIS A 131 24.62 -12.24 0.54
CA HIS A 131 24.42 -13.66 0.86
C HIS A 131 25.63 -14.51 0.49
N ALA A 132 26.24 -14.26 -0.67
CA ALA A 132 27.44 -14.97 -1.10
C ALA A 132 28.62 -14.76 -0.12
N LEU A 133 28.88 -13.50 0.26
CA LEU A 133 29.95 -13.18 1.22
C LEU A 133 29.73 -13.85 2.59
N ARG A 134 28.50 -13.85 3.10
CA ARG A 134 28.16 -14.48 4.38
C ARG A 134 28.33 -16.00 4.38
N ARG A 135 28.26 -16.63 3.20
CA ARG A 135 28.50 -18.07 3.01
C ARG A 135 29.95 -18.42 2.69
N GLY A 136 30.83 -17.44 2.64
CA GLY A 136 32.27 -17.67 2.35
C GLY A 136 32.53 -17.68 0.83
N TRP A 137 32.28 -16.54 0.16
CA TRP A 137 32.52 -16.36 -1.27
C TRP A 137 34.04 -16.37 -1.61
N ASP A 138 34.46 -17.23 -2.56
CA ASP A 138 35.83 -17.37 -3.05
C ASP A 138 35.93 -17.43 -4.59
N GLU A 139 34.82 -17.13 -5.29
CA GLU A 139 34.72 -17.19 -6.75
C GLU A 139 35.05 -15.84 -7.44
N PRO A 140 35.26 -15.83 -8.78
CA PRO A 140 35.48 -14.59 -9.53
C PRO A 140 34.30 -13.60 -9.39
N ARG A 141 34.60 -12.31 -9.17
CA ARG A 141 33.60 -11.24 -9.01
C ARG A 141 32.63 -11.12 -10.19
N THR A 142 33.06 -11.55 -11.40
CA THR A 142 32.26 -11.57 -12.62
C THR A 142 31.03 -12.47 -12.52
N ASN A 143 31.01 -13.45 -11.60
CA ASN A 143 29.86 -14.30 -11.37
C ASN A 143 28.68 -13.55 -10.71
N LEU A 144 28.98 -12.41 -10.05
CA LEU A 144 28.00 -11.51 -9.46
C LEU A 144 27.86 -10.20 -10.27
N MET A 145 28.19 -10.23 -11.57
CA MET A 145 28.08 -9.06 -12.43
C MET A 145 26.62 -8.58 -12.53
N GLY A 146 26.37 -7.35 -12.08
CA GLY A 146 25.09 -6.66 -12.20
C GLY A 146 24.96 -5.83 -13.47
N ARG A 147 23.93 -4.99 -13.51
CA ARG A 147 23.66 -4.03 -14.57
C ARG A 147 23.51 -2.62 -13.99
N ASP A 148 23.63 -1.59 -14.82
CA ASP A 148 23.31 -0.21 -14.44
C ASP A 148 21.86 0.09 -14.75
N LEU A 149 21.20 0.85 -13.87
CA LEU A 149 19.84 1.36 -14.09
C LEU A 149 19.83 2.58 -15.05
N LEU A 150 20.98 3.25 -15.17
CA LEU A 150 21.13 4.42 -16.05
C LEU A 150 20.66 4.13 -17.48
N ASN A 151 19.80 4.99 -18.02
CA ASN A 151 19.23 4.91 -19.37
C ASN A 151 18.42 3.64 -19.66
N LYS A 152 17.89 2.96 -18.62
CA LYS A 152 17.01 1.80 -18.79
C LYS A 152 15.55 2.23 -18.95
N THR A 153 14.74 1.31 -19.42
CA THR A 153 13.29 1.49 -19.52
C THR A 153 12.62 0.92 -18.28
N VAL A 154 11.89 1.77 -17.55
CA VAL A 154 11.11 1.40 -16.36
C VAL A 154 9.63 1.44 -16.71
N GLY A 155 8.95 0.31 -16.58
CA GLY A 155 7.51 0.18 -16.74
C GLY A 155 6.79 0.41 -15.41
N ILE A 156 5.83 1.33 -15.38
CA ILE A 156 5.01 1.63 -14.20
C ILE A 156 3.56 1.21 -14.47
N ILE A 157 3.04 0.31 -13.66
CA ILE A 157 1.63 -0.09 -13.69
C ILE A 157 0.93 0.56 -12.51
N GLY A 158 0.06 1.55 -12.79
CA GLY A 158 -0.56 2.43 -11.80
C GLY A 158 0.28 3.69 -11.52
N LEU A 159 -0.12 4.83 -12.10
CA LEU A 159 0.59 6.10 -12.01
C LEU A 159 -0.05 7.05 -10.95
N GLY A 160 -0.46 6.47 -9.80
CA GLY A 160 -0.95 7.18 -8.62
C GLY A 160 0.17 7.89 -7.84
N ASN A 161 -0.02 8.13 -6.54
CA ASN A 161 0.96 8.83 -5.70
C ASN A 161 2.33 8.13 -5.67
N THR A 162 2.36 6.83 -5.42
CA THR A 162 3.60 6.05 -5.35
C THR A 162 4.22 5.86 -6.73
N GLY A 163 3.44 5.40 -7.72
CA GLY A 163 3.97 5.13 -9.06
C GLY A 163 4.53 6.37 -9.74
N SER A 164 3.89 7.54 -9.58
CA SER A 164 4.42 8.81 -10.11
C SER A 164 5.73 9.22 -9.41
N ARG A 165 5.87 8.95 -8.11
CA ARG A 165 7.11 9.25 -7.39
C ARG A 165 8.25 8.32 -7.80
N VAL A 166 7.98 7.02 -8.02
CA VAL A 166 8.97 6.08 -8.60
C VAL A 166 9.40 6.53 -9.98
N ALA A 167 8.44 6.93 -10.84
CA ALA A 167 8.71 7.47 -12.17
C ALA A 167 9.64 8.68 -12.11
N GLU A 168 9.33 9.66 -11.25
CA GLU A 168 10.13 10.86 -11.05
C GLU A 168 11.56 10.54 -10.61
N ILE A 169 11.73 9.70 -9.57
CA ILE A 169 13.07 9.32 -9.07
C ILE A 169 13.87 8.62 -10.17
N CYS A 170 13.29 7.63 -10.86
CA CYS A 170 13.97 6.90 -11.93
C CYS A 170 14.32 7.81 -13.11
N LYS A 171 13.43 8.75 -13.46
CA LYS A 171 13.68 9.71 -14.54
C LYS A 171 14.80 10.67 -14.21
N LEU A 172 14.71 11.32 -13.05
CA LEU A 172 15.62 12.42 -12.70
C LEU A 172 17.00 11.92 -12.24
N ALA A 173 17.06 10.82 -11.46
CA ALA A 173 18.31 10.34 -10.93
C ALA A 173 19.08 9.41 -11.90
N PHE A 174 18.37 8.67 -12.77
CA PHE A 174 18.97 7.64 -13.62
C PHE A 174 18.70 7.84 -15.12
N ASN A 175 18.07 8.98 -15.50
CA ASN A 175 17.72 9.26 -16.90
C ASN A 175 16.96 8.09 -17.57
N CYS A 176 16.11 7.38 -16.82
CA CYS A 176 15.34 6.28 -17.35
C CYS A 176 14.27 6.77 -18.34
N GLU A 177 13.96 5.94 -19.34
CA GLU A 177 12.71 6.04 -20.07
C GLU A 177 11.60 5.46 -19.19
N ILE A 178 10.53 6.22 -18.95
CA ILE A 178 9.40 5.77 -18.12
C ILE A 178 8.20 5.49 -19.03
N LEU A 179 7.81 4.23 -19.11
CA LEU A 179 6.57 3.79 -19.75
C LEU A 179 5.53 3.55 -18.67
N ALA A 180 4.33 4.13 -18.78
CA ALA A 180 3.31 3.95 -17.77
C ALA A 180 1.96 3.53 -18.38
N TYR A 181 1.30 2.63 -17.66
CA TYR A 181 -0.06 2.19 -17.92
C TYR A 181 -0.95 2.47 -16.72
N ASP A 182 -1.93 3.34 -16.90
CA ASP A 182 -2.98 3.64 -15.93
C ASP A 182 -4.25 4.05 -16.69
N PRO A 183 -5.30 3.22 -16.69
CA PRO A 183 -6.51 3.50 -17.47
C PRO A 183 -7.43 4.56 -16.84
N TYR A 184 -7.15 5.02 -15.61
CA TYR A 184 -8.03 5.89 -14.83
C TYR A 184 -7.59 7.35 -14.81
N ILE A 185 -6.33 7.65 -15.13
CA ILE A 185 -5.84 9.03 -15.15
C ILE A 185 -5.96 9.63 -16.55
N LYS A 186 -6.14 10.96 -16.61
CA LYS A 186 -6.20 11.70 -17.88
C LYS A 186 -4.84 11.66 -18.59
N ASP A 187 -4.86 11.54 -19.91
CA ASP A 187 -3.65 11.49 -20.75
C ASP A 187 -2.70 12.67 -20.48
N SER A 188 -3.26 13.87 -20.30
CA SER A 188 -2.48 15.09 -20.02
C SER A 188 -1.68 15.07 -18.70
N LEU A 189 -1.93 14.08 -17.82
CA LEU A 189 -1.21 13.95 -16.55
C LEU A 189 0.04 13.09 -16.65
N PHE A 190 0.23 12.32 -17.72
CA PHE A 190 1.39 11.43 -17.83
C PHE A 190 2.70 12.23 -17.88
N ASP A 191 2.77 13.25 -18.73
CA ASP A 191 3.97 14.11 -18.85
C ASP A 191 4.31 14.81 -17.54
N THR A 192 3.29 15.32 -16.82
CA THR A 192 3.48 15.98 -15.53
C THR A 192 3.96 15.02 -14.43
N LYS A 193 3.86 13.71 -14.69
CA LYS A 193 4.31 12.63 -13.81
C LYS A 193 5.57 11.92 -14.36
N TYR A 194 6.30 12.57 -15.25
CA TYR A 194 7.55 12.07 -15.83
C TYR A 194 7.42 10.76 -16.63
N ALA A 195 6.24 10.43 -17.15
CA ALA A 195 5.98 9.16 -17.80
C ALA A 195 5.35 9.32 -19.18
N ASN A 196 5.69 8.41 -20.09
CA ASN A 196 5.04 8.26 -21.39
C ASN A 196 3.86 7.29 -21.25
N LYS A 197 2.65 7.72 -21.63
CA LYS A 197 1.49 6.83 -21.73
C LYS A 197 1.79 5.71 -22.71
N THR A 198 1.53 4.48 -22.33
CA THR A 198 1.88 3.31 -23.14
C THR A 198 0.81 2.23 -22.98
N GLU A 199 0.51 1.52 -24.06
CA GLU A 199 -0.32 0.33 -24.00
C GLU A 199 0.37 -0.77 -23.18
N LEU A 200 -0.44 -1.53 -22.44
CA LEU A 200 0.08 -2.53 -21.50
C LEU A 200 1.01 -3.55 -22.19
N SER A 201 0.65 -4.03 -23.39
CA SER A 201 1.47 -4.99 -24.15
C SER A 201 2.86 -4.44 -24.46
N ASP A 202 2.95 -3.17 -24.84
CA ASP A 202 4.21 -2.50 -25.17
C ASP A 202 5.06 -2.28 -23.90
N LEU A 203 4.43 -1.86 -22.81
CA LEU A 203 5.09 -1.72 -21.51
C LEU A 203 5.72 -3.05 -21.09
N LEU A 204 4.98 -4.15 -21.15
CA LEU A 204 5.50 -5.48 -20.80
C LEU A 204 6.72 -5.88 -21.63
N MET A 205 6.65 -5.70 -22.96
CA MET A 205 7.70 -6.12 -23.87
C MET A 205 8.97 -5.26 -23.84
N LYS A 206 8.83 -3.96 -23.53
CA LYS A 206 9.93 -3.00 -23.68
C LYS A 206 10.68 -2.71 -22.37
N SER A 207 10.05 -2.95 -21.21
CA SER A 207 10.61 -2.56 -19.91
C SER A 207 11.73 -3.49 -19.44
N ASP A 208 12.81 -2.93 -18.96
CA ASP A 208 13.90 -3.63 -18.28
C ASP A 208 13.54 -4.02 -16.85
N VAL A 209 12.64 -3.25 -16.23
CA VAL A 209 11.99 -3.55 -14.95
C VAL A 209 10.56 -3.03 -14.97
N ILE A 210 9.65 -3.79 -14.36
CA ILE A 210 8.25 -3.38 -14.16
C ILE A 210 7.99 -3.23 -12.67
N SER A 211 7.43 -2.07 -12.29
CA SER A 211 7.03 -1.75 -10.91
C SER A 211 5.52 -1.55 -10.83
N VAL A 212 4.87 -2.23 -9.88
CA VAL A 212 3.40 -2.28 -9.77
C VAL A 212 2.92 -1.49 -8.56
N HIS A 213 1.97 -0.56 -8.79
CA HIS A 213 1.46 0.38 -7.80
C HIS A 213 -0.07 0.57 -7.88
N VAL A 214 -0.80 -0.46 -8.27
CA VAL A 214 -2.28 -0.45 -8.33
C VAL A 214 -2.91 -0.93 -7.02
N PRO A 215 -4.13 -0.48 -6.65
CA PRO A 215 -4.85 -1.03 -5.52
C PRO A 215 -5.37 -2.45 -5.82
N LEU A 216 -5.60 -3.25 -4.78
CA LEU A 216 -6.28 -4.54 -4.92
C LEU A 216 -7.79 -4.33 -4.97
N ASN A 217 -8.40 -4.74 -6.07
CA ASN A 217 -9.85 -4.76 -6.29
C ASN A 217 -10.25 -5.95 -7.17
N LYS A 218 -11.49 -6.00 -7.65
CA LYS A 218 -11.97 -7.11 -8.50
C LYS A 218 -11.25 -7.20 -9.85
N GLU A 219 -10.81 -6.06 -10.39
CA GLU A 219 -10.14 -6.00 -11.71
C GLU A 219 -8.65 -6.35 -11.60
N THR A 220 -8.02 -5.96 -10.50
CA THR A 220 -6.56 -6.14 -10.32
C THR A 220 -6.18 -7.45 -9.63
N ARG A 221 -7.15 -8.16 -9.02
CA ARG A 221 -6.92 -9.47 -8.41
C ARG A 221 -6.47 -10.50 -9.44
N ASN A 222 -5.29 -11.09 -9.22
CA ASN A 222 -4.65 -12.07 -10.13
C ASN A 222 -4.51 -11.57 -11.58
N MET A 223 -4.47 -10.25 -11.80
CA MET A 223 -4.30 -9.72 -13.14
C MET A 223 -2.91 -10.03 -13.72
N ILE A 224 -1.89 -10.10 -12.86
CA ILE A 224 -0.52 -10.43 -13.26
C ILE A 224 -0.31 -11.93 -13.07
N ASN A 225 -0.43 -12.66 -14.15
CA ASN A 225 -0.36 -14.11 -14.25
C ASN A 225 0.77 -14.56 -15.19
N LYS A 226 0.83 -15.86 -15.47
CA LYS A 226 1.85 -16.47 -16.33
C LYS A 226 1.95 -15.80 -17.71
N ASP A 227 0.82 -15.42 -18.31
CA ASP A 227 0.81 -14.80 -19.64
C ASP A 227 1.46 -13.41 -19.62
N TRP A 228 1.26 -12.65 -18.51
CA TRP A 228 1.90 -11.37 -18.35
C TRP A 228 3.40 -11.54 -18.14
N PHE A 229 3.82 -12.41 -17.23
CA PHE A 229 5.25 -12.68 -17.01
C PHE A 229 5.96 -13.17 -18.27
N LYS A 230 5.32 -14.02 -19.08
CA LYS A 230 5.90 -14.50 -20.35
C LYS A 230 5.96 -13.42 -21.43
N LYS A 231 5.11 -12.40 -21.39
CA LYS A 231 5.18 -11.23 -22.29
C LYS A 231 6.24 -10.22 -21.84
N MET A 232 6.66 -10.23 -20.59
CA MET A 232 7.74 -9.38 -20.14
C MET A 232 9.03 -9.67 -20.90
N LYS A 233 9.85 -8.63 -21.09
CA LYS A 233 11.15 -8.75 -21.74
C LYS A 233 11.99 -9.81 -21.03
N LYS A 234 12.54 -10.78 -21.77
CA LYS A 234 13.40 -11.81 -21.19
C LYS A 234 14.60 -11.16 -20.48
N GLY A 235 14.85 -11.57 -19.23
CA GLY A 235 15.89 -11.02 -18.39
C GLY A 235 15.55 -9.67 -17.76
N SER A 236 14.26 -9.26 -17.78
CA SER A 236 13.77 -8.11 -17.01
C SER A 236 13.50 -8.47 -15.55
N TYR A 237 13.18 -7.45 -14.76
CA TYR A 237 12.89 -7.57 -13.34
C TYR A 237 11.42 -7.23 -13.06
N PHE A 238 10.88 -7.81 -12.00
CA PHE A 238 9.53 -7.53 -11.50
C PHE A 238 9.60 -6.99 -10.07
N VAL A 239 8.94 -5.87 -9.77
CA VAL A 239 8.89 -5.28 -8.43
C VAL A 239 7.45 -4.94 -8.07
N THR A 240 7.03 -5.29 -6.86
CA THR A 240 5.72 -4.90 -6.33
C THR A 240 5.76 -4.56 -4.84
N THR A 241 5.19 -3.41 -4.52
CA THR A 241 4.92 -2.91 -3.17
C THR A 241 3.44 -2.60 -3.00
N ALA A 242 2.59 -3.18 -3.87
CA ALA A 242 1.16 -2.90 -3.93
C ALA A 242 0.36 -3.78 -2.97
N ARG A 243 -0.10 -4.95 -3.42
CA ARG A 243 -0.77 -5.99 -2.62
C ARG A 243 -0.44 -7.37 -3.19
N GLY A 244 -0.42 -8.40 -2.34
CA GLY A 244 -0.11 -9.79 -2.70
C GLY A 244 -0.96 -10.30 -3.85
N SER A 245 -2.22 -10.56 -3.66
CA SER A 245 -3.13 -11.18 -4.64
C SER A 245 -3.31 -10.42 -5.98
N ILE A 246 -2.51 -9.42 -6.30
CA ILE A 246 -2.48 -8.77 -7.62
C ILE A 246 -1.68 -9.60 -8.61
N HIS A 247 -0.62 -10.25 -8.16
CA HIS A 247 0.17 -11.18 -8.97
C HIS A 247 -0.02 -12.62 -8.48
N ASN A 248 0.21 -13.57 -9.38
CA ASN A 248 0.20 -14.99 -9.02
C ASN A 248 1.63 -15.41 -8.61
N GLU A 249 1.81 -15.79 -7.35
CA GLU A 249 3.12 -16.16 -6.79
C GLU A 249 3.68 -17.44 -7.39
N ASP A 250 2.81 -18.39 -7.79
CA ASP A 250 3.22 -19.65 -8.42
C ASP A 250 3.76 -19.41 -9.83
N ASP A 251 3.06 -18.60 -10.61
CA ASP A 251 3.48 -18.23 -11.97
C ASP A 251 4.78 -17.41 -11.97
N LEU A 252 4.93 -16.50 -11.00
CA LEU A 252 6.17 -15.74 -10.79
C LEU A 252 7.35 -16.66 -10.49
N TYR A 253 7.15 -17.62 -9.56
CA TYR A 253 8.18 -18.59 -9.19
C TYR A 253 8.67 -19.39 -10.41
N GLU A 254 7.75 -19.91 -11.24
CA GLU A 254 8.12 -20.67 -12.43
C GLU A 254 8.91 -19.80 -13.43
N CYS A 255 8.49 -18.56 -13.67
CA CYS A 255 9.19 -17.65 -14.57
C CYS A 255 10.59 -17.25 -14.08
N LEU A 256 10.79 -17.11 -12.77
CA LEU A 256 12.10 -16.87 -12.16
C LEU A 256 12.99 -18.12 -12.28
N LYS A 257 12.46 -19.29 -11.95
CA LYS A 257 13.18 -20.59 -11.98
C LYS A 257 13.61 -20.96 -13.40
N GLU A 258 12.78 -20.68 -14.41
CA GLU A 258 13.11 -20.88 -15.81
C GLU A 258 14.12 -19.85 -16.35
N GLY A 259 14.46 -18.81 -15.58
CA GLY A 259 15.36 -17.73 -16.00
C GLY A 259 14.74 -16.83 -17.10
N HIS A 260 13.40 -16.80 -17.20
CA HIS A 260 12.73 -15.83 -18.07
C HIS A 260 12.82 -14.43 -17.48
N LEU A 261 12.52 -14.28 -16.18
CA LEU A 261 12.79 -13.08 -15.41
C LEU A 261 14.15 -13.19 -14.71
N ALA A 262 14.90 -12.09 -14.64
CA ALA A 262 16.21 -12.05 -13.98
C ALA A 262 16.11 -12.00 -12.46
N GLY A 263 15.00 -11.48 -11.92
CA GLY A 263 14.75 -11.41 -10.48
C GLY A 263 13.46 -10.68 -10.16
N ALA A 264 13.08 -10.73 -8.89
CA ALA A 264 11.90 -10.02 -8.38
C ALA A 264 12.15 -9.35 -7.02
N GLY A 265 11.48 -8.21 -6.78
CA GLY A 265 11.40 -7.50 -5.50
C GLY A 265 9.96 -7.49 -4.97
N LEU A 266 9.74 -8.08 -3.81
CA LEU A 266 8.42 -8.30 -3.25
C LEU A 266 8.35 -7.76 -1.82
N ASP A 267 7.47 -6.77 -1.59
CA ASP A 267 7.15 -6.30 -0.24
C ASP A 267 5.81 -6.88 0.26
N VAL A 268 5.02 -7.48 -0.63
CA VAL A 268 3.64 -7.93 -0.37
C VAL A 268 3.44 -9.37 -0.81
N TRP A 269 2.57 -10.10 -0.09
CA TRP A 269 2.39 -11.55 -0.22
C TRP A 269 0.92 -11.94 -0.17
N ASP A 270 0.57 -13.11 -0.72
CA ASP A 270 -0.79 -13.63 -0.63
C ASP A 270 -1.21 -13.91 0.82
N TYR A 271 -0.25 -14.38 1.62
CA TYR A 271 -0.38 -14.52 3.07
C TYR A 271 0.73 -13.74 3.75
N GLU A 272 0.38 -12.85 4.66
CA GLU A 272 1.30 -11.98 5.39
C GLU A 272 1.28 -12.30 6.89
N PRO A 273 2.48 -12.52 7.49
CA PRO A 273 3.78 -12.68 6.84
C PRO A 273 3.89 -14.02 6.07
N PRO A 274 4.70 -14.09 5.00
CA PRO A 274 4.91 -15.33 4.27
C PRO A 274 5.65 -16.36 5.16
N SER A 275 5.32 -17.65 4.96
CA SER A 275 6.06 -18.72 5.65
C SER A 275 7.56 -18.68 5.32
N SER A 276 8.42 -18.94 6.30
CA SER A 276 9.87 -19.06 6.08
C SER A 276 10.25 -20.17 5.07
N THR A 277 9.33 -21.09 4.79
CA THR A 277 9.49 -22.15 3.78
C THR A 277 8.97 -21.77 2.40
N HIS A 278 8.46 -20.54 2.24
CA HIS A 278 7.88 -20.07 0.99
C HIS A 278 8.88 -20.20 -0.18
N LYS A 279 8.41 -20.73 -1.32
CA LYS A 279 9.29 -21.08 -2.45
C LYS A 279 10.04 -19.88 -3.06
N LEU A 280 9.40 -18.72 -3.12
CA LEU A 280 10.03 -17.48 -3.61
C LEU A 280 11.17 -17.03 -2.70
N LEU A 281 11.08 -17.22 -1.37
CA LEU A 281 12.14 -16.89 -0.41
C LEU A 281 13.38 -17.79 -0.52
N LYS A 282 13.29 -18.89 -1.28
CA LYS A 282 14.44 -19.79 -1.53
C LYS A 282 15.24 -19.41 -2.77
N LEU A 283 14.75 -18.47 -3.55
CA LEU A 283 15.42 -18.00 -4.77
C LEU A 283 16.39 -16.86 -4.43
N GLU A 284 17.65 -17.00 -4.85
CA GLU A 284 18.70 -15.99 -4.63
C GLU A 284 18.41 -14.65 -5.32
N ASN A 285 17.70 -14.69 -6.44
CA ASN A 285 17.32 -13.53 -7.25
C ASN A 285 15.97 -12.92 -6.83
N VAL A 286 15.49 -13.22 -5.62
CA VAL A 286 14.31 -12.60 -5.01
C VAL A 286 14.73 -11.76 -3.81
N ILE A 287 14.31 -10.50 -3.80
CA ILE A 287 14.45 -9.59 -2.66
C ILE A 287 13.08 -9.48 -2.00
N ALA A 288 13.02 -9.73 -0.70
CA ALA A 288 11.78 -9.83 0.04
C ALA A 288 11.79 -8.90 1.26
N SER A 289 10.63 -8.29 1.53
CA SER A 289 10.35 -7.59 2.78
C SER A 289 8.91 -7.90 3.25
N PRO A 290 8.62 -7.82 4.57
CA PRO A 290 7.35 -8.23 5.13
C PRO A 290 6.37 -7.04 5.21
N HIS A 291 5.99 -6.48 4.06
CA HIS A 291 5.05 -5.35 3.91
C HIS A 291 5.49 -4.09 4.71
N THR A 292 6.78 -3.76 4.59
CA THR A 292 7.40 -2.67 5.33
C THR A 292 7.75 -1.44 4.50
N ALA A 293 7.46 -1.43 3.20
CA ALA A 293 7.79 -0.32 2.31
C ALA A 293 7.26 1.04 2.80
N GLY A 294 6.07 1.07 3.42
CA GLY A 294 5.49 2.27 4.01
C GLY A 294 5.76 2.45 5.51
N VAL A 295 6.52 1.55 6.14
CA VAL A 295 6.80 1.55 7.59
C VAL A 295 8.09 2.29 7.87
N THR A 296 8.09 3.59 7.60
CA THR A 296 9.17 4.51 7.98
C THR A 296 8.70 5.48 9.06
N GLU A 297 9.61 6.01 9.84
CA GLU A 297 9.29 7.01 10.87
C GLU A 297 8.57 8.21 10.25
N ASP A 298 9.08 8.73 9.12
CA ASP A 298 8.51 9.87 8.42
C ASP A 298 7.11 9.58 7.87
N SER A 299 6.90 8.43 7.23
CA SER A 299 5.60 7.99 6.74
C SER A 299 4.58 7.84 7.87
N ARG A 300 4.97 7.24 8.99
CA ARG A 300 4.10 7.04 10.14
C ARG A 300 3.72 8.36 10.79
N ASN A 301 4.67 9.27 10.98
CA ASN A 301 4.41 10.63 11.50
C ASN A 301 3.46 11.40 10.58
N LYS A 302 3.68 11.36 9.27
CA LYS A 302 2.83 12.03 8.30
C LYS A 302 1.42 11.45 8.25
N MET A 303 1.28 10.10 8.23
CA MET A 303 -0.03 9.45 8.26
C MET A 303 -0.78 9.75 9.55
N SER A 304 -0.10 9.76 10.69
CA SER A 304 -0.71 10.04 11.98
C SER A 304 -1.23 11.49 12.08
N ALA A 305 -0.46 12.45 11.55
CA ALA A 305 -0.92 13.84 11.42
C ALA A 305 -2.13 13.95 10.47
N PHE A 306 -2.13 13.18 9.35
CA PHE A 306 -3.27 13.12 8.44
C PHE A 306 -4.53 12.56 9.10
N VAL A 307 -4.42 11.48 9.90
CA VAL A 307 -5.54 10.94 10.70
C VAL A 307 -6.14 12.05 11.56
N ALA A 308 -5.30 12.68 12.38
CA ALA A 308 -5.77 13.67 13.35
C ALA A 308 -6.39 14.89 12.68
N THR A 309 -5.70 15.51 11.72
CA THR A 309 -6.19 16.71 11.04
C THR A 309 -7.46 16.43 10.25
N GLN A 310 -7.55 15.30 9.54
CA GLN A 310 -8.74 14.94 8.76
C GLN A 310 -9.95 14.68 9.66
N LEU A 311 -9.78 13.98 10.79
CA LEU A 311 -10.87 13.74 11.75
C LEU A 311 -11.38 15.05 12.35
N LEU A 312 -10.47 15.95 12.75
CA LEU A 312 -10.81 17.27 13.29
C LEU A 312 -11.53 18.13 12.24
N ASP A 313 -11.02 18.18 11.01
CA ASP A 313 -11.62 18.93 9.91
C ASP A 313 -13.05 18.45 9.60
N ILE A 314 -13.27 17.14 9.57
CA ILE A 314 -14.58 16.55 9.35
C ILE A 314 -15.54 16.94 10.49
N PHE A 315 -15.09 16.86 11.76
CA PHE A 315 -15.92 17.25 12.89
C PHE A 315 -16.08 18.77 13.07
N ASP A 316 -15.24 19.57 12.41
CA ASP A 316 -15.45 21.02 12.22
C ASP A 316 -16.39 21.35 11.02
N GLY A 317 -16.94 20.33 10.34
CA GLY A 317 -17.89 20.49 9.23
C GLY A 317 -17.24 20.75 7.89
N LYS A 318 -15.93 20.48 7.72
CA LYS A 318 -15.24 20.57 6.44
C LYS A 318 -15.39 19.27 5.65
N ASP A 319 -15.29 19.35 4.33
CA ASP A 319 -15.30 18.18 3.48
C ASP A 319 -14.11 17.25 3.77
N PRO A 320 -14.29 15.91 3.73
CA PRO A 320 -13.22 14.96 3.95
C PRO A 320 -12.16 15.06 2.86
N ALA A 321 -10.89 15.22 3.26
CA ALA A 321 -9.79 15.38 2.31
C ALA A 321 -9.48 14.10 1.50
N ARG A 322 -9.78 12.91 2.07
CA ARG A 322 -9.43 11.60 1.48
C ARG A 322 -10.56 10.59 1.67
N PRO A 323 -11.76 10.85 1.10
CA PRO A 323 -12.88 9.93 1.18
C PRO A 323 -12.63 8.71 0.29
N VAL A 324 -12.99 7.51 0.80
CA VAL A 324 -12.95 6.25 0.05
C VAL A 324 -14.29 6.00 -0.64
N ASN A 325 -15.40 6.42 -0.03
CA ASN A 325 -16.77 6.35 -0.56
C ASN A 325 -17.40 7.75 -0.66
N PRO A 326 -16.92 8.62 -1.57
CA PRO A 326 -17.34 10.02 -1.66
C PRO A 326 -18.82 10.19 -2.01
N GLU A 327 -19.47 9.20 -2.59
CA GLU A 327 -20.88 9.20 -2.98
C GLU A 327 -21.84 9.37 -1.81
N ILE A 328 -21.41 9.13 -0.57
CA ILE A 328 -22.27 9.26 0.61
C ILE A 328 -22.03 10.53 1.43
N ILE A 329 -21.17 11.45 0.97
CA ILE A 329 -20.83 12.68 1.73
C ILE A 329 -22.10 13.47 2.13
N ASP A 330 -23.06 13.59 1.24
CA ASP A 330 -24.33 14.28 1.55
C ASP A 330 -25.14 13.56 2.65
N ILE A 331 -25.15 12.22 2.62
CA ILE A 331 -25.83 11.40 3.64
C ILE A 331 -25.10 11.56 4.98
N PHE A 332 -23.78 11.50 4.96
CA PHE A 332 -22.94 11.73 6.14
C PHE A 332 -23.21 13.12 6.75
N ASN A 333 -23.17 14.19 5.96
CA ASN A 333 -23.41 15.56 6.41
C ASN A 333 -24.79 15.74 7.06
N ASN A 334 -25.81 15.04 6.54
CA ASN A 334 -27.16 15.05 7.13
C ASN A 334 -27.24 14.28 8.46
N LYS A 335 -26.46 13.22 8.64
CA LYS A 335 -26.35 12.51 9.92
C LYS A 335 -25.56 13.33 10.94
N PHE A 336 -24.46 13.93 10.52
CA PHE A 336 -23.55 14.71 11.38
C PHE A 336 -24.25 15.93 11.97
N LYS A 337 -25.12 16.65 11.26
CA LYS A 337 -25.91 17.78 11.77
C LYS A 337 -26.83 17.44 12.95
N LYS A 338 -27.02 16.15 13.24
CA LYS A 338 -27.89 15.67 14.32
C LYS A 338 -27.12 15.30 15.60
N ILE A 339 -25.80 15.33 15.56
CA ILE A 339 -24.87 15.07 16.66
C ILE A 339 -24.36 16.39 17.26
#